data_ce52a6c737ec934ef77cd3f10a3e857c
#
_entry.id   ce52a6c737ec934ef77cd3f10a3e857c
#
_cell.length_a   1.000
_cell.length_b   1.000
_cell.length_c   1.000
_cell.angle_alpha   90.00
_cell.angle_beta   90.00
_cell.angle_gamma   90.00
#
_symmetry.space_group_name_H-M   'P 1'
#
loop_
_entity.id
_entity.type
_entity.pdbx_description
1 polymer ?
#
loop_
_entity_poly.entity_id
_entity_poly.type
_entity_poly.pdbx_seq_one_letter_code
_entity_poly.pdbx_strand_id
1 'polypeptide(L)'
;QLTPKEAAAISQFLTQLWDVNLDLGHAVRSLDDTYQACKDDVTIATSLLEIRHLSGNHHHQQQVLNALYGQELWQSQTFFNAKLSEQQERHAKAQGTSYSIEPNLKTSPGGMRDIQTLTWVARKHFGVSSMQSLRRFGFLTNDEYAELMECQHFLFRVRFALHQSAQ
;
A
#
# COMPACT_ATOMS: atom_id res chain seq x y z
N GLN A 1 -8.72 -18.52 -18.12
CA GLN A 1 -9.95 -18.81 -17.34
C GLN A 1 -9.68 -19.96 -16.39
N LEU A 2 -10.20 -19.88 -15.15
CA LEU A 2 -10.12 -20.98 -14.20
C LEU A 2 -10.99 -22.16 -14.67
N THR A 3 -10.51 -23.37 -14.47
CA THR A 3 -11.33 -24.55 -14.61
C THR A 3 -12.35 -24.63 -13.46
N PRO A 4 -13.50 -25.32 -13.62
CA PRO A 4 -14.47 -25.52 -12.53
C PRO A 4 -13.86 -26.13 -11.27
N LYS A 5 -12.88 -27.04 -11.43
CA LYS A 5 -12.16 -27.68 -10.32
C LYS A 5 -11.30 -26.67 -9.54
N GLU A 6 -10.58 -25.80 -10.24
CA GLU A 6 -9.75 -24.74 -9.62
C GLU A 6 -10.62 -23.71 -8.90
N ALA A 7 -11.74 -23.30 -9.52
CA ALA A 7 -12.69 -22.40 -8.89
C ALA A 7 -13.27 -22.98 -7.59
N ALA A 8 -13.64 -24.26 -7.59
CA ALA A 8 -14.14 -24.96 -6.41
C ALA A 8 -13.08 -25.05 -5.30
N ALA A 9 -11.82 -25.37 -5.67
CA ALA A 9 -10.73 -25.45 -4.70
C ALA A 9 -10.43 -24.07 -4.05
N ILE A 10 -10.44 -22.98 -4.84
CA ILE A 10 -10.26 -21.63 -4.32
C ILE A 10 -11.41 -21.26 -3.37
N SER A 11 -12.66 -21.53 -3.75
CA SER A 11 -13.81 -21.25 -2.90
C SER A 11 -13.74 -22.01 -1.57
N GLN A 12 -13.37 -23.30 -1.62
CA GLN A 12 -13.20 -24.10 -0.41
C GLN A 12 -12.10 -23.54 0.50
N PHE A 13 -10.96 -23.13 -0.07
CA PHE A 13 -9.86 -22.55 0.67
C PHE A 13 -10.28 -21.23 1.35
N LEU A 14 -10.97 -20.34 0.63
CA LEU A 14 -11.47 -19.08 1.20
C LEU A 14 -12.47 -19.33 2.33
N THR A 15 -13.38 -20.29 2.16
CA THR A 15 -14.33 -20.68 3.22
C THR A 15 -13.60 -21.12 4.48
N GLN A 16 -12.57 -21.96 4.35
CA GLN A 16 -11.76 -22.40 5.51
C GLN A 16 -11.06 -21.23 6.22
N LEU A 17 -10.62 -20.20 5.49
CA LEU A 17 -10.02 -19.02 6.11
C LEU A 17 -11.06 -18.17 6.87
N TRP A 18 -12.26 -18.04 6.35
CA TRP A 18 -13.36 -17.35 7.03
C TRP A 18 -13.86 -18.14 8.27
N ASP A 19 -13.90 -19.46 8.19
CA ASP A 19 -14.31 -20.34 9.32
C ASP A 19 -13.38 -20.19 10.55
N VAL A 20 -12.11 -19.82 10.33
CA VAL A 20 -11.17 -19.49 11.41
C VAL A 20 -11.18 -17.99 11.78
N ASN A 21 -12.23 -17.26 11.44
CA ASN A 21 -12.43 -15.82 11.71
C ASN A 21 -11.35 -14.90 11.14
N LEU A 22 -10.75 -15.25 10.00
CA LEU A 22 -9.91 -14.33 9.27
C LEU A 22 -10.79 -13.42 8.40
N ASP A 23 -10.81 -12.12 8.73
CA ASP A 23 -11.43 -11.10 7.87
C ASP A 23 -10.54 -10.87 6.65
N LEU A 24 -10.80 -11.62 5.58
CA LEU A 24 -9.99 -11.67 4.38
C LEU A 24 -10.72 -11.05 3.18
N GLY A 25 -10.24 -9.92 2.72
CA GLY A 25 -10.53 -9.43 1.38
C GLY A 25 -9.74 -10.24 0.34
N HIS A 26 -10.39 -10.68 -0.73
CA HIS A 26 -9.72 -11.46 -1.77
C HIS A 26 -10.07 -10.99 -3.18
N ALA A 27 -9.19 -11.28 -4.12
CA ALA A 27 -9.44 -11.14 -5.55
C ALA A 27 -8.66 -12.23 -6.30
N VAL A 28 -9.33 -12.90 -7.22
CA VAL A 28 -8.71 -13.88 -8.12
C VAL A 28 -8.69 -13.28 -9.51
N ARG A 29 -7.49 -13.00 -10.01
CA ARG A 29 -7.29 -12.30 -11.28
C ARG A 29 -6.21 -12.99 -12.11
N SER A 30 -6.38 -12.97 -13.43
CA SER A 30 -5.26 -13.21 -14.36
C SER A 30 -4.28 -12.02 -14.32
N LEU A 31 -3.13 -12.17 -14.97
CA LEU A 31 -2.21 -11.04 -15.12
C LEU A 31 -2.84 -9.88 -15.90
N ASP A 32 -3.55 -10.18 -16.97
CA ASP A 32 -4.21 -9.15 -17.79
C ASP A 32 -5.32 -8.43 -17.01
N ASP A 33 -6.14 -9.15 -16.26
CA ASP A 33 -7.15 -8.56 -15.37
C ASP A 33 -6.50 -7.72 -14.27
N THR A 34 -5.34 -8.15 -13.77
CA THR A 34 -4.56 -7.40 -12.77
C THR A 34 -4.04 -6.10 -13.37
N TYR A 35 -3.50 -6.14 -14.58
CA TYR A 35 -3.01 -4.95 -15.28
C TYR A 35 -4.14 -3.98 -15.60
N GLN A 36 -5.29 -4.48 -16.05
CA GLN A 36 -6.45 -3.63 -16.30
C GLN A 36 -6.95 -2.98 -15.00
N ALA A 37 -7.13 -3.75 -13.93
CA ALA A 37 -7.55 -3.24 -12.64
C ALA A 37 -6.56 -2.17 -12.10
N CYS A 38 -5.25 -2.36 -12.30
CA CYS A 38 -4.25 -1.36 -11.93
C CYS A 38 -4.36 -0.06 -12.73
N LYS A 39 -4.72 -0.12 -14.01
CA LYS A 39 -4.91 1.09 -14.84
C LYS A 39 -6.12 1.88 -14.39
N ASP A 40 -7.17 1.19 -13.98
CA ASP A 40 -8.46 1.79 -13.63
C ASP A 40 -8.46 2.36 -12.21
N ASP A 41 -7.64 1.81 -11.29
CA ASP A 41 -7.64 2.20 -9.87
C ASP A 41 -6.21 2.29 -9.30
N VAL A 42 -5.82 3.50 -8.92
CA VAL A 42 -4.53 3.78 -8.26
C VAL A 42 -4.39 3.06 -6.91
N THR A 43 -5.50 2.73 -6.25
CA THR A 43 -5.49 2.00 -4.98
C THR A 43 -5.03 0.56 -5.17
N ILE A 44 -5.45 -0.08 -6.27
CA ILE A 44 -5.00 -1.42 -6.66
C ILE A 44 -3.51 -1.37 -7.01
N ALA A 45 -3.09 -0.40 -7.83
CA ALA A 45 -1.67 -0.21 -8.15
C ALA A 45 -0.83 -0.01 -6.88
N THR A 46 -1.31 0.79 -5.93
CA THR A 46 -0.65 1.03 -4.64
C THR A 46 -0.53 -0.25 -3.81
N SER A 47 -1.60 -1.06 -3.75
CA SER A 47 -1.59 -2.34 -3.03
C SER A 47 -0.58 -3.33 -3.61
N LEU A 48 -0.44 -3.33 -4.93
CA LEU A 48 0.50 -4.20 -5.62
C LEU A 48 1.97 -3.72 -5.53
N LEU A 49 2.22 -2.45 -5.23
CA LEU A 49 3.58 -2.00 -4.85
C LEU A 49 4.06 -2.63 -3.54
N GLU A 50 3.15 -3.10 -2.70
CA GLU A 50 3.44 -3.78 -1.43
C GLU A 50 3.18 -5.29 -1.50
N ILE A 51 3.02 -5.84 -2.70
CA ILE A 51 2.78 -7.27 -2.90
C ILE A 51 3.86 -8.13 -2.25
N ARG A 52 3.43 -9.14 -1.53
CA ARG A 52 4.30 -10.16 -0.96
C ARG A 52 3.93 -11.53 -1.51
N HIS A 53 4.91 -12.23 -2.07
CA HIS A 53 4.72 -13.61 -2.48
C HIS A 53 4.53 -14.52 -1.27
N LEU A 54 3.48 -15.30 -1.26
CA LEU A 54 3.20 -16.29 -0.21
C LEU A 54 3.42 -17.72 -0.71
N SER A 55 2.96 -18.03 -1.90
CA SER A 55 3.05 -19.37 -2.50
C SER A 55 2.88 -19.30 -4.01
N GLY A 56 3.26 -20.35 -4.73
CA GLY A 56 3.10 -20.47 -6.16
C GLY A 56 4.29 -19.95 -6.97
N ASN A 57 4.04 -19.46 -8.17
CA ASN A 57 5.08 -19.04 -9.10
C ASN A 57 5.50 -17.57 -8.86
N HIS A 58 6.72 -17.35 -8.39
CA HIS A 58 7.32 -16.02 -8.22
C HIS A 58 7.35 -15.16 -9.50
N HIS A 59 7.33 -15.79 -10.66
CA HIS A 59 7.41 -15.09 -11.93
C HIS A 59 6.22 -14.12 -12.12
N HIS A 60 5.02 -14.51 -11.69
CA HIS A 60 3.84 -13.65 -11.78
C HIS A 60 3.98 -12.37 -10.93
N GLN A 61 4.49 -12.49 -9.70
CA GLN A 61 4.78 -11.32 -8.87
C GLN A 61 5.80 -10.40 -9.56
N GLN A 62 6.86 -10.97 -10.11
CA GLN A 62 7.91 -10.20 -10.79
C GLN A 62 7.38 -9.47 -12.03
N GLN A 63 6.51 -10.10 -12.81
CA GLN A 63 5.87 -9.46 -13.97
C GLN A 63 5.04 -8.24 -13.54
N VAL A 64 4.22 -8.38 -12.49
CA VAL A 64 3.40 -7.28 -11.95
C VAL A 64 4.30 -6.15 -11.45
N LEU A 65 5.35 -6.44 -10.69
CA LEU A 65 6.27 -5.41 -10.18
C LEU A 65 7.04 -4.71 -11.30
N ASN A 66 7.50 -5.45 -12.31
CA ASN A 66 8.18 -4.87 -13.46
C ASN A 66 7.27 -3.89 -14.23
N ALA A 67 6.01 -4.27 -14.46
CA ALA A 67 5.03 -3.39 -15.10
C ALA A 67 4.69 -2.16 -14.24
N LEU A 68 4.64 -2.29 -12.92
CA LEU A 68 4.40 -1.19 -11.99
C LEU A 68 5.60 -0.23 -11.89
N TYR A 69 6.83 -0.75 -11.79
CA TYR A 69 8.04 0.08 -11.73
C TYR A 69 8.40 0.68 -13.08
N GLY A 70 8.04 0.01 -14.17
CA GLY A 70 8.01 0.59 -15.51
C GLY A 70 6.96 1.70 -15.62
N GLN A 71 6.82 2.26 -16.80
CA GLN A 71 5.80 3.30 -17.07
C GLN A 71 4.54 2.73 -17.75
N GLU A 72 4.43 1.43 -17.85
CA GLU A 72 3.37 0.73 -18.59
C GLU A 72 2.00 0.89 -17.91
N LEU A 73 1.94 0.78 -16.58
CA LEU A 73 0.69 0.86 -15.84
C LEU A 73 0.40 2.29 -15.36
N TRP A 74 1.40 2.98 -14.83
CA TRP A 74 1.28 4.36 -14.37
C TRP A 74 2.58 5.12 -14.63
N GLN A 75 2.50 6.28 -15.26
CA GLN A 75 3.63 7.22 -15.29
C GLN A 75 3.84 7.81 -13.89
N SER A 76 5.10 8.05 -13.51
CA SER A 76 5.44 8.57 -12.17
C SER A 76 4.70 9.85 -11.81
N GLN A 77 4.58 10.80 -12.76
CA GLN A 77 3.87 12.06 -12.53
C GLN A 77 2.37 11.86 -12.34
N THR A 78 1.76 11.01 -13.15
CA THR A 78 0.31 10.71 -13.05
C THR A 78 -0.01 10.00 -11.74
N PHE A 79 0.85 9.04 -11.33
CA PHE A 79 0.72 8.37 -10.05
C PHE A 79 0.87 9.34 -8.87
N PHE A 80 1.87 10.21 -8.93
CA PHE A 80 2.06 11.26 -7.92
C PHE A 80 0.83 12.15 -7.79
N ASN A 81 0.30 12.67 -8.91
CA ASN A 81 -0.87 13.54 -8.90
C ASN A 81 -2.11 12.83 -8.32
N ALA A 82 -2.34 11.56 -8.68
CA ALA A 82 -3.42 10.77 -8.14
C ALA A 82 -3.28 10.57 -6.62
N LYS A 83 -2.08 10.27 -6.13
CA LYS A 83 -1.81 10.11 -4.69
C LYS A 83 -1.89 11.43 -3.93
N LEU A 84 -1.51 12.54 -4.55
CA LEU A 84 -1.65 13.88 -3.97
C LEU A 84 -3.13 14.27 -3.84
N SER A 85 -3.95 14.02 -4.87
CA SER A 85 -5.40 14.26 -4.83
C SER A 85 -6.06 13.43 -3.72
N GLU A 86 -5.75 12.13 -3.63
CA GLU A 86 -6.24 11.25 -2.56
C GLU A 86 -5.83 11.76 -1.17
N GLN A 87 -4.63 12.27 -1.01
CA GLN A 87 -4.16 12.86 0.25
C GLN A 87 -4.93 14.12 0.59
N GLN A 88 -5.11 15.03 -0.38
CA GLN A 88 -5.85 16.28 -0.19
C GLN A 88 -7.30 16.02 0.20
N GLU A 89 -7.98 15.09 -0.47
CA GLU A 89 -9.35 14.69 -0.13
C GLU A 89 -9.44 14.10 1.29
N ARG A 90 -8.48 13.28 1.68
CA ARG A 90 -8.40 12.70 3.01
C ARG A 90 -8.19 13.77 4.07
N HIS A 91 -7.28 14.74 3.83
CA HIS A 91 -7.02 15.85 4.73
C HIS A 91 -8.24 16.79 4.83
N ALA A 92 -8.94 17.03 3.72
CA ALA A 92 -10.18 17.82 3.73
C ALA A 92 -11.27 17.17 4.59
N LYS A 93 -11.44 15.84 4.51
CA LYS A 93 -12.37 15.09 5.38
C LYS A 93 -12.00 15.18 6.87
N ALA A 94 -10.73 15.34 7.19
CA ALA A 94 -10.24 15.58 8.55
C ALA A 94 -10.25 17.08 8.93
N GLN A 95 -10.96 17.93 8.17
CA GLN A 95 -11.04 19.38 8.35
C GLN A 95 -9.68 20.09 8.29
N GLY A 96 -8.71 19.48 7.63
CA GLY A 96 -7.35 20.03 7.48
C GLY A 96 -6.58 20.20 8.78
N THR A 97 -7.06 19.63 9.89
CA THR A 97 -6.43 19.77 11.21
C THR A 97 -5.92 18.43 11.75
N SER A 98 -4.73 18.47 12.33
CA SER A 98 -4.18 17.39 13.17
C SER A 98 -4.60 17.50 14.64
N TYR A 99 -5.30 18.58 15.02
CA TYR A 99 -5.74 18.85 16.39
C TYR A 99 -7.19 18.43 16.67
N SER A 100 -7.63 17.31 16.12
CA SER A 100 -8.93 16.74 16.50
C SER A 100 -8.85 16.16 17.91
N ILE A 101 -9.98 16.16 18.63
CA ILE A 101 -10.08 15.61 20.01
C ILE A 101 -9.72 14.11 20.01
N GLU A 102 -10.08 13.39 18.93
CA GLU A 102 -9.75 11.98 18.72
C GLU A 102 -9.07 11.81 17.35
N PRO A 103 -7.75 12.06 17.26
CA PRO A 103 -7.04 11.96 15.99
C PRO A 103 -6.94 10.52 15.53
N ASN A 104 -7.28 10.26 14.25
CA ASN A 104 -7.08 8.96 13.66
C ASN A 104 -5.62 8.80 13.24
N LEU A 105 -4.86 7.95 13.95
CA LEU A 105 -3.43 7.72 13.71
C LEU A 105 -3.10 7.28 12.27
N LYS A 106 -4.05 6.68 11.56
CA LYS A 106 -3.86 6.21 10.21
C LYS A 106 -4.11 7.30 9.17
N THR A 107 -5.21 8.04 9.31
CA THR A 107 -5.77 8.86 8.22
C THR A 107 -5.72 10.36 8.46
N SER A 108 -5.52 10.83 9.70
CA SER A 108 -5.37 12.26 9.99
C SER A 108 -4.10 12.83 9.35
N PRO A 109 -4.05 14.14 9.07
CA PRO A 109 -2.84 14.81 8.62
C PRO A 109 -1.65 14.51 9.53
N GLY A 110 -0.50 14.17 8.96
CA GLY A 110 0.69 13.71 9.69
C GLY A 110 0.62 12.27 10.18
N GLY A 111 -0.47 11.54 9.89
CA GLY A 111 -0.63 10.14 10.29
C GLY A 111 0.12 9.15 9.40
N MET A 112 -0.02 7.86 9.74
CA MET A 112 0.69 6.76 9.06
C MET A 112 0.47 6.73 7.55
N ARG A 113 -0.71 7.16 7.06
CA ARG A 113 -1.04 7.17 5.64
C ARG A 113 -0.21 8.17 4.85
N ASP A 114 0.22 9.27 5.46
CA ASP A 114 1.08 10.26 4.81
C ASP A 114 2.49 9.69 4.59
N ILE A 115 3.04 9.01 5.60
CA ILE A 115 4.33 8.30 5.47
C ILE A 115 4.24 7.21 4.41
N GLN A 116 3.13 6.45 4.37
CA GLN A 116 2.91 5.44 3.34
C GLN A 116 2.81 6.06 1.94
N THR A 117 2.09 7.18 1.80
CA THR A 117 1.96 7.89 0.52
C THR A 117 3.33 8.32 -0.02
N LEU A 118 4.16 8.90 0.84
CA LEU A 118 5.54 9.24 0.50
C LEU A 118 6.33 8.01 0.02
N THR A 119 6.20 6.90 0.75
CA THR A 119 6.88 5.63 0.40
C THR A 119 6.43 5.10 -0.96
N TRP A 120 5.13 5.12 -1.25
CA TRP A 120 4.60 4.61 -2.53
C TRP A 120 5.02 5.46 -3.72
N VAL A 121 4.95 6.79 -3.59
CA VAL A 121 5.41 7.71 -4.62
C VAL A 121 6.89 7.50 -4.91
N ALA A 122 7.68 7.37 -3.86
CA ALA A 122 9.11 7.14 -3.98
C ALA A 122 9.45 5.77 -4.60
N ARG A 123 8.76 4.71 -4.20
CA ARG A 123 8.89 3.39 -4.84
C ARG A 123 8.58 3.46 -6.32
N LYS A 124 7.47 4.11 -6.68
CA LYS A 124 7.06 4.24 -8.07
C LYS A 124 8.04 5.05 -8.90
N HIS A 125 8.56 6.15 -8.37
CA HIS A 125 9.45 7.05 -9.11
C HIS A 125 10.87 6.51 -9.27
N PHE A 126 11.44 5.98 -8.18
CA PHE A 126 12.84 5.52 -8.15
C PHE A 126 13.00 4.01 -8.36
N GLY A 127 11.92 3.24 -8.43
CA GLY A 127 11.98 1.78 -8.51
C GLY A 127 12.60 1.12 -7.28
N VAL A 128 12.54 1.77 -6.11
CA VAL A 128 13.21 1.31 -4.89
C VAL A 128 12.25 0.59 -3.94
N SER A 129 12.76 -0.43 -3.27
CA SER A 129 11.96 -1.23 -2.33
C SER A 129 11.98 -0.71 -0.89
N SER A 130 12.87 0.22 -0.55
CA SER A 130 13.04 0.70 0.83
C SER A 130 13.17 2.22 0.92
N MET A 131 12.68 2.78 2.02
CA MET A 131 12.86 4.20 2.38
C MET A 131 14.34 4.59 2.51
N GLN A 132 15.20 3.67 2.95
CA GLN A 132 16.64 3.90 3.03
C GLN A 132 17.27 4.23 1.68
N SER A 133 16.73 3.68 0.59
CA SER A 133 17.20 3.96 -0.76
C SER A 133 16.96 5.41 -1.18
N LEU A 134 15.92 6.08 -0.66
CA LEU A 134 15.62 7.48 -0.96
C LEU A 134 16.73 8.43 -0.52
N ARG A 135 17.42 8.10 0.56
CA ARG A 135 18.61 8.83 1.01
C ARG A 135 19.74 8.74 -0.02
N ARG A 136 19.93 7.58 -0.65
CA ARG A 136 20.95 7.38 -1.69
C ARG A 136 20.69 8.21 -2.95
N PHE A 137 19.43 8.48 -3.25
CA PHE A 137 19.03 9.31 -4.39
C PHE A 137 18.95 10.81 -4.04
N GLY A 138 19.32 11.21 -2.82
CA GLY A 138 19.28 12.61 -2.41
C GLY A 138 17.87 13.16 -2.25
N PHE A 139 16.84 12.30 -2.19
CA PHE A 139 15.46 12.72 -1.96
C PHE A 139 15.20 13.11 -0.51
N LEU A 140 15.92 12.51 0.42
CA LEU A 140 15.95 12.85 1.84
C LEU A 140 17.40 13.02 2.28
N THR A 141 17.65 14.02 3.09
CA THR A 141 18.89 14.14 3.85
C THR A 141 18.97 13.06 4.92
N ASN A 142 20.14 12.88 5.54
CA ASN A 142 20.29 11.93 6.63
C ASN A 142 19.41 12.30 7.83
N ASP A 143 19.31 13.59 8.15
CA ASP A 143 18.54 14.09 9.29
C ASP A 143 17.04 13.95 9.05
N GLU A 144 16.54 14.34 7.87
CA GLU A 144 15.13 14.13 7.49
C GLU A 144 14.73 12.65 7.50
N TYR A 145 15.62 11.76 7.04
CA TYR A 145 15.37 10.33 7.10
C TYR A 145 15.30 9.83 8.54
N ALA A 146 16.23 10.27 9.42
CA ALA A 146 16.25 9.87 10.82
C ALA A 146 14.97 10.33 11.54
N GLU A 147 14.57 11.59 11.34
CA GLU A 147 13.33 12.16 11.90
C GLU A 147 12.09 11.42 11.41
N LEU A 148 12.01 11.14 10.10
CA LEU A 148 10.90 10.38 9.52
C LEU A 148 10.77 8.98 10.12
N MET A 149 11.91 8.30 10.33
CA MET A 149 11.93 6.96 10.95
C MET A 149 11.52 7.01 12.42
N GLU A 150 11.95 8.02 13.16
CA GLU A 150 11.54 8.24 14.55
C GLU A 150 10.03 8.47 14.66
N CYS A 151 9.49 9.36 13.83
CA CYS A 151 8.05 9.61 13.75
C CYS A 151 7.26 8.34 13.39
N GLN A 152 7.73 7.56 12.42
CA GLN A 152 7.10 6.31 12.04
C GLN A 152 7.09 5.30 13.20
N HIS A 153 8.23 5.13 13.89
CA HIS A 153 8.32 4.24 15.05
C HIS A 153 7.40 4.70 16.18
N PHE A 154 7.32 6.00 16.43
CA PHE A 154 6.39 6.54 17.43
C PHE A 154 4.94 6.19 17.10
N LEU A 155 4.49 6.46 15.86
CA LEU A 155 3.13 6.13 15.41
C LEU A 155 2.82 4.63 15.52
N PHE A 156 3.77 3.77 15.18
CA PHE A 156 3.61 2.31 15.34
C PHE A 156 3.47 1.91 16.80
N ARG A 157 4.26 2.48 17.70
CA ARG A 157 4.16 2.21 19.14
C ARG A 157 2.80 2.61 19.70
N VAL A 158 2.31 3.80 19.36
CA VAL A 158 0.99 4.28 19.78
C VAL A 158 -0.11 3.36 19.24
N ARG A 159 -0.04 3.01 17.94
CA ARG A 159 -0.99 2.09 17.33
C ARG A 159 -0.99 0.73 18.02
N PHE A 160 0.16 0.18 18.32
CA PHE A 160 0.28 -1.10 19.01
C PHE A 160 -0.36 -1.04 20.41
N ALA A 161 -0.07 0.02 21.18
CA ALA A 161 -0.68 0.22 22.51
C ALA A 161 -2.21 0.32 22.44
N LEU A 162 -2.76 1.06 21.44
CA LEU A 162 -4.21 1.16 21.24
C LEU A 162 -4.83 -0.20 20.91
N HIS A 163 -4.19 -1.01 20.06
CA HIS A 163 -4.68 -2.35 19.74
C HIS A 163 -4.69 -3.29 20.95
N GLN A 164 -3.71 -3.16 21.84
CA GLN A 164 -3.69 -3.94 23.08
C GLN A 164 -4.79 -3.50 24.07
N SER A 165 -5.11 -2.20 24.10
CA SER A 165 -6.14 -1.66 25.00
C SER A 165 -7.56 -1.91 24.51
N ALA A 166 -7.75 -2.26 23.24
CA ALA A 166 -9.05 -2.51 22.62
C ALA A 166 -9.47 -4.00 22.62
N GLN A 167 -8.63 -4.88 23.17
CA GLN A 167 -8.92 -6.30 23.41
C GLN A 167 -9.50 -6.52 24.79
#